data_d3eba3cca0ba4b29324128811b3b8212
#
_entry.id   d3eba3cca0ba4b29324128811b3b8212
#
_cell.length_a   1.000
_cell.length_b   1.000
_cell.length_c   1.000
_cell.angle_alpha   90.00
_cell.angle_beta   90.00
_cell.angle_gamma   90.00
#
_symmetry.space_group_name_H-M   'P 1'
#
loop_
_entity.id
_entity.type
_entity.pdbx_description
1 polymer ?
#
loop_
_entity_poly.entity_id
_entity_poly.type
_entity_poly.pdbx_seq_one_letter_code
_entity_poly.pdbx_strand_id
1 'polypeptide(L)'
;MNVNEKGNLGLIKVIGDLYTKGFTAFTPFDDYNPVDCIAVDSEGRLFRLQIKYRSPGRGDRYEIAASSMVNGKGVAINRDLIDCWAVYLSDIDRVVYMPISIMDGKKVHYITRQQVDELSSIPC
;
A
#
# COMPACT_ATOMS: atom_id res chain seq x y z
N MET A 1 -8.05 -13.85 11.32
CA MET A 1 -8.53 -12.45 11.15
C MET A 1 -9.49 -12.37 9.97
N ASN A 2 -10.54 -11.59 10.11
CA ASN A 2 -11.42 -11.27 8.97
C ASN A 2 -10.80 -10.16 8.10
N VAL A 3 -11.47 -9.84 6.99
CA VAL A 3 -10.97 -8.85 6.02
C VAL A 3 -10.78 -7.46 6.65
N ASN A 4 -11.71 -7.05 7.51
CA ASN A 4 -11.63 -5.74 8.16
C ASN A 4 -10.47 -5.66 9.14
N GLU A 5 -10.23 -6.72 9.89
CA GLU A 5 -9.10 -6.79 10.83
C GLU A 5 -7.76 -6.76 10.08
N LYS A 6 -7.66 -7.48 8.96
CA LYS A 6 -6.45 -7.45 8.11
C LYS A 6 -6.20 -6.04 7.56
N GLY A 7 -7.24 -5.38 7.07
CA GLY A 7 -7.14 -4.01 6.58
C GLY A 7 -6.66 -3.05 7.66
N ASN A 8 -7.21 -3.16 8.86
CA ASN A 8 -6.81 -2.32 9.99
C ASN A 8 -5.36 -2.58 10.40
N LEU A 9 -4.94 -3.84 10.44
CA LEU A 9 -3.56 -4.19 10.78
C LEU A 9 -2.59 -3.64 9.73
N GLY A 10 -2.93 -3.76 8.46
CA GLY A 10 -2.11 -3.18 7.39
C GLY A 10 -1.92 -1.68 7.56
N LEU A 11 -3.00 -0.97 7.86
CA LEU A 11 -2.93 0.47 8.12
C LEU A 11 -2.04 0.80 9.32
N ILE A 12 -2.22 0.09 10.43
CA ILE A 12 -1.39 0.30 11.64
C ILE A 12 0.08 0.05 11.35
N LYS A 13 0.40 -1.02 10.62
CA LYS A 13 1.79 -1.35 10.28
C LYS A 13 2.43 -0.32 9.37
N VAL A 14 1.70 0.17 8.38
CA VAL A 14 2.19 1.22 7.49
C VAL A 14 2.43 2.52 8.25
N ILE A 15 1.49 2.93 9.10
CA ILE A 15 1.66 4.13 9.91
C ILE A 15 2.90 4.00 10.81
N GLY A 16 3.07 2.86 11.48
CA GLY A 16 4.25 2.63 12.32
C GLY A 16 5.55 2.70 11.52
N ASP A 17 5.58 2.10 10.33
CA ASP A 17 6.75 2.15 9.46
C ASP A 17 7.07 3.57 9.00
N LEU A 18 6.06 4.34 8.64
CA LEU A 18 6.22 5.75 8.24
C LEU A 18 6.86 6.57 9.35
N TYR A 19 6.37 6.46 10.58
CA TYR A 19 6.95 7.19 11.71
C TYR A 19 8.38 6.75 12.00
N THR A 20 8.69 5.47 11.86
CA THR A 20 10.06 4.98 12.00
C THR A 20 11.01 5.63 11.00
N LYS A 21 10.51 5.98 9.81
CA LYS A 21 11.29 6.58 8.72
C LYS A 21 11.25 8.11 8.71
N GLY A 22 10.65 8.73 9.71
CA GLY A 22 10.63 10.19 9.84
C GLY A 22 9.48 10.89 9.11
N PHE A 23 8.47 10.14 8.67
CA PHE A 23 7.25 10.73 8.10
C PHE A 23 6.22 10.97 9.19
N THR A 24 5.31 11.91 8.94
CA THR A 24 4.06 12.05 9.69
C THR A 24 2.94 11.46 8.83
N ALA A 25 2.03 10.72 9.45
CA ALA A 25 0.93 10.08 8.73
C ALA A 25 -0.41 10.72 9.10
N PHE A 26 -1.25 10.93 8.08
CA PHE A 26 -2.61 11.44 8.22
C PHE A 26 -3.57 10.49 7.56
N THR A 27 -4.72 10.23 8.18
CA THR A 27 -5.77 9.39 7.59
C THR A 27 -6.98 10.25 7.22
N PRO A 28 -7.73 9.86 6.15
CA PRO A 28 -8.92 10.60 5.78
C PRO A 28 -10.03 10.43 6.81
N PHE A 29 -10.90 11.41 6.89
CA PHE A 29 -12.06 11.37 7.78
C PHE A 29 -13.06 10.29 7.37
N ASP A 30 -13.31 10.15 6.06
CA ASP A 30 -14.24 9.15 5.54
C ASP A 30 -13.52 7.87 5.09
N ASP A 31 -14.25 6.76 5.05
CA ASP A 31 -13.70 5.44 4.72
C ASP A 31 -13.88 5.03 3.25
N TYR A 32 -14.57 5.82 2.46
CA TYR A 32 -14.76 5.57 1.03
C TYR A 32 -13.72 6.25 0.14
N ASN A 33 -12.82 7.01 0.73
CA ASN A 33 -11.75 7.69 0.00
C ASN A 33 -10.70 6.66 -0.45
N PRO A 34 -10.27 6.65 -1.73
CA PRO A 34 -9.23 5.72 -2.19
C PRO A 34 -7.87 5.97 -1.56
N VAL A 35 -7.63 7.16 -1.02
CA VAL A 35 -6.42 7.47 -0.25
C VAL A 35 -6.62 6.96 1.17
N ASP A 36 -5.86 5.95 1.55
CA ASP A 36 -5.93 5.38 2.91
C ASP A 36 -5.08 6.16 3.91
N CYS A 37 -4.04 6.80 3.44
CA CYS A 37 -3.11 7.53 4.28
C CYS A 37 -2.33 8.54 3.44
N ILE A 38 -2.02 9.71 4.04
CA ILE A 38 -1.10 10.67 3.46
C ILE A 38 0.15 10.69 4.31
N ALA A 39 1.31 10.45 3.70
CA ALA A 39 2.60 10.55 4.35
C ALA A 39 3.21 11.92 4.04
N VAL A 40 3.70 12.60 5.06
CA VAL A 40 4.34 13.91 4.91
C VAL A 40 5.78 13.78 5.42
N ASP A 41 6.75 14.10 4.57
CA ASP A 41 8.16 14.04 4.97
C ASP A 41 8.60 15.30 5.74
N SER A 42 9.86 15.32 6.15
CA SER A 42 10.41 16.44 6.93
C SER A 42 10.48 17.76 6.16
N GLU A 43 10.39 17.71 4.83
CA GLU A 43 10.39 18.89 3.96
C GLU A 43 8.99 19.34 3.58
N GLY A 44 7.96 18.68 4.11
CA GLY A 44 6.57 19.01 3.82
C GLY A 44 6.03 18.42 2.53
N ARG A 45 6.74 17.49 1.89
CA ARG A 45 6.24 16.82 0.70
C ARG A 45 5.19 15.77 1.08
N LEU A 46 4.14 15.68 0.29
CA LEU A 46 2.98 14.85 0.53
C LEU A 46 2.95 13.66 -0.45
N PHE A 47 2.66 12.47 0.10
CA PHE A 47 2.52 11.25 -0.68
C PHE A 47 1.20 10.58 -0.33
N ARG A 48 0.33 10.41 -1.32
CA ARG A 48 -0.99 9.79 -1.14
C ARG A 48 -0.84 8.29 -1.33
N LEU A 49 -1.17 7.54 -0.28
CA LEU A 49 -0.95 6.09 -0.24
C LEU A 49 -2.26 5.33 -0.25
N GLN A 50 -2.29 4.26 -1.01
CA GLN A 50 -3.28 3.20 -0.82
C GLN A 50 -2.59 2.01 -0.18
N ILE A 51 -3.23 1.47 0.86
CA ILE A 51 -2.64 0.42 1.70
C ILE A 51 -3.26 -0.91 1.36
N LYS A 52 -2.43 -1.94 1.31
CA LYS A 52 -2.86 -3.31 1.09
C LYS A 52 -2.20 -4.23 2.12
N TYR A 53 -2.94 -5.27 2.51
CA TYR A 53 -2.45 -6.37 3.33
C TYR A 53 -2.30 -7.59 2.41
N ARG A 54 -1.13 -8.21 2.41
CA ARG A 54 -0.90 -9.36 1.52
C ARG A 54 -0.16 -10.48 2.25
N SER A 55 -0.58 -11.71 1.95
CA SER A 55 0.14 -12.93 2.30
C SER A 55 0.72 -13.52 1.02
N PRO A 56 1.76 -14.36 1.10
CA PRO A 56 2.34 -14.92 -0.11
C PRO A 56 1.36 -15.86 -0.82
N GLY A 57 1.37 -15.80 -2.14
CA GLY A 57 0.66 -16.71 -3.01
C GLY A 57 1.59 -17.80 -3.56
N ARG A 58 1.31 -18.25 -4.79
CA ARG A 58 2.12 -19.25 -5.46
C ARG A 58 3.55 -18.75 -5.69
N GLY A 59 4.54 -19.62 -5.43
CA GLY A 59 5.94 -19.32 -5.67
C GLY A 59 6.49 -18.25 -4.74
N ASP A 60 5.92 -18.11 -3.55
CA ASP A 60 6.33 -17.11 -2.56
C ASP A 60 6.31 -15.69 -3.11
N ARG A 61 5.37 -15.40 -4.01
CA ARG A 61 5.16 -14.07 -4.58
C ARG A 61 3.94 -13.42 -3.94
N TYR A 62 3.99 -12.10 -3.86
CA TYR A 62 2.86 -11.29 -3.38
C TYR A 62 2.16 -10.65 -4.56
N GLU A 63 0.86 -10.83 -4.64
CA GLU A 63 0.03 -10.32 -5.73
C GLU A 63 -0.54 -8.95 -5.36
N ILE A 64 -0.30 -7.95 -6.20
CA ILE A 64 -0.84 -6.61 -6.04
C ILE A 64 -1.77 -6.33 -7.20
N ALA A 65 -3.06 -6.18 -6.91
CA ALA A 65 -4.06 -5.88 -7.92
C ALA A 65 -4.25 -4.36 -8.08
N ALA A 66 -4.39 -3.92 -9.32
CA ALA A 66 -4.61 -2.51 -9.66
C ALA A 66 -6.07 -2.07 -9.48
N SER A 67 -6.83 -2.77 -8.66
CA SER A 67 -8.24 -2.48 -8.43
C SER A 67 -8.57 -2.55 -6.95
N SER A 68 -9.65 -1.88 -6.56
CA SER A 68 -10.26 -2.05 -5.25
C SER A 68 -11.69 -2.53 -5.43
N MET A 69 -12.25 -3.11 -4.36
CA MET A 69 -13.63 -3.59 -4.38
C MET A 69 -14.57 -2.48 -3.95
N VAL A 70 -15.58 -2.22 -4.78
CA VAL A 70 -16.67 -1.28 -4.47
C VAL A 70 -17.97 -2.00 -4.73
N ASN A 71 -18.79 -2.16 -3.71
CA ASN A 71 -20.08 -2.86 -3.79
C ASN A 71 -19.97 -4.25 -4.43
N GLY A 72 -18.92 -5.01 -4.07
CA GLY A 72 -18.69 -6.34 -4.58
C GLY A 72 -18.11 -6.41 -5.99
N LYS A 73 -17.79 -5.28 -6.60
CA LYS A 73 -17.20 -5.22 -7.95
C LYS A 73 -15.78 -4.68 -7.89
N GLY A 74 -14.90 -5.25 -8.71
CA GLY A 74 -13.56 -4.71 -8.91
C GLY A 74 -13.62 -3.41 -9.71
N VAL A 75 -13.08 -2.33 -9.15
CA VAL A 75 -13.02 -1.02 -9.78
C VAL A 75 -11.55 -0.63 -9.94
N ALA A 76 -11.18 -0.21 -11.15
CA ALA A 76 -9.83 0.28 -11.40
C ALA A 76 -9.54 1.50 -10.52
N ILE A 77 -8.33 1.53 -9.95
CA ILE A 77 -7.93 2.66 -9.12
C ILE A 77 -7.67 3.88 -9.98
N ASN A 78 -8.22 5.02 -9.56
CA ASN A 78 -7.94 6.29 -10.22
C ASN A 78 -6.52 6.74 -9.85
N ARG A 79 -5.63 6.64 -10.82
CA ARG A 79 -4.21 6.92 -10.66
C ARG A 79 -3.92 8.38 -10.35
N ASP A 80 -4.85 9.29 -10.69
CA ASP A 80 -4.69 10.70 -10.38
C ASP A 80 -4.87 11.00 -8.89
N LEU A 81 -5.42 10.05 -8.13
CA LEU A 81 -5.69 10.22 -6.71
C LEU A 81 -4.63 9.58 -5.80
N ILE A 82 -3.79 8.69 -6.32
CA ILE A 82 -2.84 7.89 -5.55
C ILE A 82 -1.43 8.09 -6.11
N ASP A 83 -0.47 8.27 -5.24
CA ASP A 83 0.94 8.36 -5.63
C ASP A 83 1.65 7.01 -5.51
N CYS A 84 1.38 6.28 -4.43
CA CYS A 84 2.08 5.04 -4.11
C CYS A 84 1.13 4.01 -3.52
N TRP A 85 1.49 2.74 -3.71
CA TRP A 85 0.99 1.62 -2.92
C TRP A 85 1.87 1.46 -1.70
N ALA A 86 1.28 1.18 -0.55
CA ALA A 86 1.98 0.72 0.64
C ALA A 86 1.42 -0.66 0.98
N VAL A 87 2.25 -1.68 0.97
CA VAL A 87 1.82 -3.07 1.14
C VAL A 87 2.45 -3.66 2.38
N TYR A 88 1.61 -4.12 3.30
CA TYR A 88 2.06 -4.88 4.45
C TYR A 88 2.14 -6.36 4.07
N LEU A 89 3.32 -6.95 4.19
CA LEU A 89 3.58 -8.35 3.91
C LEU A 89 3.51 -9.13 5.23
N SER A 90 2.40 -9.83 5.44
CA SER A 90 2.03 -10.37 6.75
C SER A 90 2.95 -11.48 7.26
N ASP A 91 3.49 -12.29 6.36
CA ASP A 91 4.33 -13.43 6.73
C ASP A 91 5.73 -13.03 7.22
N ILE A 92 6.24 -11.91 6.74
CA ILE A 92 7.58 -11.42 7.11
C ILE A 92 7.55 -10.13 7.92
N ASP A 93 6.35 -9.61 8.21
CA ASP A 93 6.15 -8.37 9.00
C ASP A 93 6.95 -7.19 8.43
N ARG A 94 6.83 -6.97 7.12
CA ARG A 94 7.52 -5.89 6.40
C ARG A 94 6.53 -5.05 5.61
N VAL A 95 6.85 -3.77 5.45
CA VAL A 95 6.10 -2.85 4.60
C VAL A 95 6.96 -2.50 3.39
N VAL A 96 6.36 -2.58 2.20
CA VAL A 96 7.01 -2.18 0.96
C VAL A 96 6.19 -1.09 0.28
N TYR A 97 6.84 -0.29 -0.53
CA TYR A 97 6.22 0.84 -1.23
C TYR A 97 6.55 0.77 -2.71
N MET A 98 5.55 1.09 -3.54
CA MET A 98 5.71 1.10 -4.99
C MET A 98 5.00 2.29 -5.58
N PRO A 99 5.59 2.95 -6.61
CA PRO A 99 4.86 4.01 -7.31
C PRO A 99 3.64 3.41 -8.02
N ILE A 100 2.59 4.20 -8.15
CA ILE A 100 1.38 3.74 -8.85
C ILE A 100 1.69 3.37 -10.30
N SER A 101 2.71 3.97 -10.90
CA SER A 101 3.15 3.70 -12.27
C SER A 101 3.62 2.27 -12.50
N ILE A 102 3.94 1.52 -11.43
CA ILE A 102 4.34 0.11 -11.58
C ILE A 102 3.24 -0.73 -12.22
N MET A 103 2.00 -0.25 -12.14
CA MET A 103 0.83 -0.93 -12.72
C MET A 103 0.56 -0.51 -14.16
N ASP A 104 1.38 0.34 -14.77
CA ASP A 104 1.16 0.82 -16.14
C ASP A 104 1.07 -0.36 -17.11
N GLY A 105 -0.07 -0.46 -17.81
CA GLY A 105 -0.32 -1.55 -18.73
C GLY A 105 -0.58 -2.92 -18.09
N LYS A 106 -0.74 -2.97 -16.76
CA LYS A 106 -0.96 -4.21 -16.02
C LYS A 106 -2.20 -4.13 -15.16
N LYS A 107 -2.86 -5.27 -14.94
CA LYS A 107 -3.94 -5.41 -13.96
C LYS A 107 -3.40 -5.95 -12.63
N VAL A 108 -2.28 -6.65 -12.66
CA VAL A 108 -1.66 -7.30 -11.51
C VAL A 108 -0.15 -7.17 -11.60
N HIS A 109 0.46 -6.90 -10.47
CA HIS A 109 1.92 -6.91 -10.32
C HIS A 109 2.32 -7.88 -9.22
N TYR A 110 3.43 -8.60 -9.40
CA TYR A 110 3.94 -9.55 -8.42
C TYR A 110 5.26 -9.04 -7.84
N ILE A 111 5.39 -9.16 -6.52
CA ILE A 111 6.62 -8.85 -5.79
C ILE A 111 7.19 -10.15 -5.27
N THR A 112 8.50 -10.34 -5.38
CA THR A 112 9.21 -11.47 -4.78
C THR A 112 9.83 -11.06 -3.44
N ARG A 113 10.17 -12.05 -2.59
CA ARG A 113 10.85 -11.78 -1.32
C ARG A 113 12.21 -11.11 -1.53
N GLN A 114 12.90 -11.40 -2.62
CA GLN A 114 14.20 -10.80 -2.92
C GLN A 114 14.10 -9.29 -3.19
N GLN A 115 12.92 -8.81 -3.59
CA GLN A 115 12.71 -7.39 -3.89
C GLN A 115 12.35 -6.54 -2.67
N VAL A 116 12.07 -7.17 -1.52
CA VAL A 116 11.53 -6.47 -0.34
C VAL A 116 12.46 -5.34 0.13
N ASP A 117 13.76 -5.59 0.22
CA ASP A 117 14.69 -4.56 0.69
C ASP A 117 14.79 -3.37 -0.26
N GLU A 118 14.68 -3.60 -1.57
CA GLU A 118 14.69 -2.54 -2.57
C GLU A 118 13.44 -1.65 -2.49
N LEU A 119 12.33 -2.21 -2.00
CA LEU A 119 11.04 -1.55 -1.96
C LEU A 119 10.67 -1.03 -0.57
N SER A 120 11.63 -0.96 0.35
CA SER A 120 11.33 -0.62 1.76
C SER A 120 11.22 0.87 2.03
N SER A 121 11.32 1.74 1.03
CA SER A 121 11.15 3.19 1.18
C SER A 121 10.20 3.74 0.12
N ILE A 122 9.60 4.91 0.40
CA ILE A 122 8.70 5.57 -0.55
C ILE A 122 9.49 5.99 -1.78
N PRO A 123 9.11 5.52 -2.99
CA PRO A 123 9.89 5.74 -4.21
C PRO A 123 9.67 7.10 -4.87
N CYS A 124 8.80 7.93 -4.32
CA CYS A 124 8.44 9.20 -4.95
C CYS A 124 9.22 10.37 -4.42
#